data_c2439ecff0aee43d2fcc066dfea99069
#
_entry.id   c2439ecff0aee43d2fcc066dfea99069
#
_cell.length_a   1.000
_cell.length_b   1.000
_cell.length_c   1.000
_cell.angle_alpha   90.00
_cell.angle_beta   90.00
_cell.angle_gamma   90.00
#
_symmetry.space_group_name_H-M   'P 1'
#
loop_
_entity.id
_entity.type
_entity.pdbx_description
1 polymer ?
#
loop_
_entity_poly.entity_id
_entity_poly.type
_entity_poly.pdbx_seq_one_letter_code
_entity_poly.pdbx_strand_id
1 'polypeptide(L)'
;SKKGTIRANHYHPQQEQKCLFTKGQIIEIFQDILNPNSPKITQVVNAGQLSIIKPNVAHTMVFTKDTTFLNLVRGERDHENYGITHTINHVFVDEKERDLLMESYKFDCRSCGNTNLKRVVSLGYQPLANNLLRKKNEKCELYPLELNYCNECHNCQLSVAVNPKKMFLNYLYTSSTSKVFTDHFV
;
A
#
# COMPACT_ATOMS: atom_id res chain seq x y z
N SER A 1 -9.16 -16.07 4.69
CA SER A 1 -8.57 -15.82 3.35
C SER A 1 -7.15 -16.35 3.29
N LYS A 2 -6.77 -16.85 2.14
CA LYS A 2 -5.43 -17.38 1.88
C LYS A 2 -4.45 -16.28 1.50
N LYS A 3 -3.16 -16.50 1.78
CA LYS A 3 -2.07 -15.64 1.31
C LYS A 3 -2.16 -15.41 -0.21
N GLY A 4 -1.90 -14.20 -0.66
CA GLY A 4 -1.96 -13.78 -2.08
C GLY A 4 -3.36 -13.42 -2.58
N THR A 5 -4.42 -13.64 -1.79
CA THR A 5 -5.78 -13.24 -2.17
C THR A 5 -5.93 -11.72 -2.13
N ILE A 6 -6.72 -11.17 -3.05
CA ILE A 6 -7.25 -9.81 -2.99
C ILE A 6 -8.73 -9.90 -2.59
N ARG A 7 -9.17 -9.06 -1.67
CA ARG A 7 -10.60 -8.91 -1.32
C ARG A 7 -10.97 -7.45 -1.22
N ALA A 8 -12.26 -7.19 -1.16
CA ALA A 8 -12.88 -5.89 -1.23
C ALA A 8 -12.79 -5.28 -2.64
N ASN A 9 -11.94 -4.30 -2.93
CA ASN A 9 -12.00 -3.52 -4.18
C ASN A 9 -13.38 -2.88 -4.36
N HIS A 10 -13.87 -2.26 -3.28
CA HIS A 10 -15.17 -1.62 -3.23
C HIS A 10 -15.21 -0.50 -2.18
N TYR A 11 -16.31 0.21 -2.13
CA TYR A 11 -16.62 1.13 -1.04
C TYR A 11 -18.06 0.93 -0.55
N HIS A 12 -18.35 1.47 0.63
CA HIS A 12 -19.67 1.47 1.25
C HIS A 12 -20.21 2.89 1.28
N PRO A 13 -21.32 3.22 0.60
CA PRO A 13 -21.83 4.59 0.57
C PRO A 13 -22.31 5.09 1.95
N GLN A 14 -22.89 4.23 2.74
CA GLN A 14 -23.56 4.59 3.99
C GLN A 14 -23.07 3.84 5.23
N GLN A 15 -22.31 2.76 5.04
CA GLN A 15 -21.94 1.87 6.14
C GLN A 15 -20.50 2.09 6.61
N GLU A 16 -20.32 2.08 7.92
CA GLU A 16 -19.02 1.89 8.56
C GLU A 16 -18.78 0.39 8.75
N GLN A 17 -17.65 -0.10 8.24
CA GLN A 17 -17.22 -1.48 8.40
C GLN A 17 -16.05 -1.54 9.36
N LYS A 18 -16.10 -2.50 10.30
CA LYS A 18 -15.01 -2.81 11.22
C LYS A 18 -14.53 -4.23 10.99
N CYS A 19 -13.23 -4.41 10.79
CA CYS A 19 -12.62 -5.73 10.61
C CYS A 19 -11.65 -5.99 11.76
N LEU A 20 -12.01 -6.94 12.64
CA LEU A 20 -11.13 -7.42 13.71
C LEU A 20 -10.33 -8.62 13.20
N PHE A 21 -9.03 -8.47 13.06
CA PHE A 21 -8.12 -9.51 12.60
C PHE A 21 -7.71 -10.40 13.77
N THR A 22 -8.08 -11.68 13.74
CA THR A 22 -7.77 -12.65 14.81
C THR A 22 -6.54 -13.48 14.50
N LYS A 23 -6.14 -13.59 13.21
CA LYS A 23 -4.95 -14.31 12.76
C LYS A 23 -4.45 -13.72 11.45
N GLY A 24 -3.14 -13.73 11.25
CA GLY A 24 -2.51 -13.38 9.96
C GLY A 24 -2.13 -11.92 9.85
N GLN A 25 -2.02 -11.45 8.61
CA GLN A 25 -1.56 -10.10 8.28
C GLN A 25 -2.05 -9.73 6.88
N ILE A 26 -2.41 -8.47 6.70
CA ILE A 26 -2.77 -7.90 5.40
C ILE A 26 -2.03 -6.57 5.15
N ILE A 27 -1.93 -6.18 3.88
CA ILE A 27 -1.80 -4.79 3.46
C ILE A 27 -3.21 -4.33 3.09
N GLU A 28 -3.69 -3.29 3.74
CA GLU A 28 -4.94 -2.62 3.42
C GLU A 28 -4.65 -1.32 2.68
N ILE A 29 -5.35 -1.09 1.58
CA ILE A 29 -5.17 0.07 0.71
C ILE A 29 -6.48 0.84 0.69
N PHE A 30 -6.40 2.14 0.91
CA PHE A 30 -7.55 3.04 0.96
C PHE A 30 -7.43 4.16 -0.06
N GLN A 31 -8.58 4.64 -0.52
CA GLN A 31 -8.70 5.88 -1.29
C GLN A 31 -10.04 6.54 -0.96
N ASP A 32 -10.01 7.84 -0.66
CA ASP A 32 -11.23 8.64 -0.51
C ASP A 32 -11.83 8.91 -1.90
N ILE A 33 -13.01 8.37 -2.17
CA ILE A 33 -13.68 8.54 -3.47
C ILE A 33 -14.37 9.90 -3.65
N LEU A 34 -14.61 10.60 -2.56
CA LEU A 34 -15.20 11.95 -2.59
C LEU A 34 -14.18 13.01 -3.02
N ASN A 35 -12.89 12.69 -2.92
CA ASN A 35 -11.81 13.53 -3.39
C ASN A 35 -11.06 12.83 -4.53
N PRO A 36 -11.30 13.19 -5.81
CA PRO A 36 -10.66 12.54 -6.97
C PRO A 36 -9.13 12.60 -6.96
N ASN A 37 -8.55 13.57 -6.24
CA ASN A 37 -7.11 13.73 -6.11
C ASN A 37 -6.55 13.04 -4.85
N SER A 38 -7.37 12.32 -4.11
CA SER A 38 -6.96 11.61 -2.92
C SER A 38 -5.90 10.55 -3.27
N PRO A 39 -4.74 10.56 -2.61
CA PRO A 39 -3.74 9.52 -2.83
C PRO A 39 -4.24 8.18 -2.29
N LYS A 40 -3.79 7.09 -2.89
CA LYS A 40 -3.88 5.78 -2.25
C LYS A 40 -2.97 5.78 -1.02
N ILE A 41 -3.48 5.24 0.08
CA ILE A 41 -2.76 5.10 1.34
C ILE A 41 -2.73 3.62 1.70
N THR A 42 -1.57 3.10 2.08
CA THR A 42 -1.43 1.73 2.58
C THR A 42 -1.34 1.69 4.09
N GLN A 43 -1.79 0.61 4.68
CA GLN A 43 -1.46 0.26 6.06
C GLN A 43 -1.30 -1.26 6.20
N VAL A 44 -0.41 -1.67 7.09
CA VAL A 44 -0.29 -3.07 7.50
C VAL A 44 -1.21 -3.29 8.70
N VAL A 45 -2.04 -4.33 8.61
CA VAL A 45 -2.91 -4.75 9.71
C VAL A 45 -2.53 -6.16 10.13
N ASN A 46 -2.21 -6.32 11.40
CA ASN A 46 -1.80 -7.58 12.01
C ASN A 46 -2.91 -8.20 12.86
N ALA A 47 -2.74 -9.47 13.21
CA ALA A 47 -3.59 -10.12 14.22
C ALA A 47 -3.66 -9.28 15.52
N GLY A 48 -4.85 -9.19 16.11
CA GLY A 48 -5.15 -8.37 17.28
C GLY A 48 -5.52 -6.93 16.96
N GLN A 49 -5.42 -6.48 15.72
CA GLN A 49 -5.76 -5.11 15.31
C GLN A 49 -7.17 -5.03 14.71
N LEU A 50 -7.75 -3.85 14.85
CA LEU A 50 -9.05 -3.48 14.29
C LEU A 50 -8.83 -2.47 13.16
N SER A 51 -9.31 -2.79 11.97
CA SER A 51 -9.44 -1.81 10.87
C SER A 51 -10.86 -1.22 10.87
N ILE A 52 -10.95 0.09 10.67
CA ILE A 52 -12.21 0.82 10.56
C ILE A 52 -12.26 1.51 9.21
N ILE A 53 -13.25 1.13 8.41
CA ILE A 53 -13.49 1.66 7.07
C ILE A 53 -14.72 2.56 7.15
N LYS A 54 -14.51 3.84 6.88
CA LYS A 54 -15.59 4.84 6.88
C LYS A 54 -16.42 4.76 5.59
N PRO A 55 -17.67 5.28 5.59
CA PRO A 55 -18.42 5.46 4.36
C PRO A 55 -17.62 6.25 3.31
N ASN A 56 -17.82 5.89 2.04
CA ASN A 56 -17.19 6.51 0.87
C ASN A 56 -15.65 6.40 0.82
N VAL A 57 -15.07 5.48 1.57
CA VAL A 57 -13.66 5.13 1.45
C VAL A 57 -13.55 3.81 0.68
N ALA A 58 -13.01 3.87 -0.54
CA ALA A 58 -12.66 2.67 -1.27
C ALA A 58 -11.53 1.94 -0.55
N HIS A 59 -11.65 0.63 -0.43
CA HIS A 59 -10.66 -0.18 0.26
C HIS A 59 -10.43 -1.52 -0.43
N THR A 60 -9.19 -2.00 -0.26
CA THR A 60 -8.75 -3.31 -0.76
C THR A 60 -7.86 -3.96 0.29
N MET A 61 -8.00 -5.27 0.44
CA MET A 61 -7.20 -6.09 1.34
C MET A 61 -6.35 -7.05 0.52
N VAL A 62 -5.02 -6.92 0.60
CA VAL A 62 -4.05 -7.86 0.06
C VAL A 62 -3.54 -8.73 1.20
N PHE A 63 -3.82 -10.03 1.13
CA PHE A 63 -3.49 -10.96 2.21
C PHE A 63 -2.03 -11.42 2.11
N THR A 64 -1.18 -10.96 3.03
CA THR A 64 0.25 -11.30 3.06
C THR A 64 0.55 -12.61 3.79
N LYS A 65 -0.40 -13.05 4.64
CA LYS A 65 -0.42 -14.34 5.33
C LYS A 65 -1.83 -14.94 5.29
N ASP A 66 -1.96 -16.24 5.57
CA ASP A 66 -3.27 -16.86 5.81
C ASP A 66 -3.95 -16.15 6.98
N THR A 67 -5.10 -15.56 6.74
CA THR A 67 -5.74 -14.59 7.66
C THR A 67 -7.16 -14.98 7.99
N THR A 68 -7.51 -14.83 9.27
CA THR A 68 -8.89 -14.93 9.80
C THR A 68 -9.27 -13.58 10.41
N PHE A 69 -10.46 -13.10 10.09
CA PHE A 69 -11.00 -11.86 10.63
C PHE A 69 -12.51 -11.92 10.77
N LEU A 70 -13.03 -11.11 11.69
CA LEU A 70 -14.45 -10.87 11.88
C LEU A 70 -14.81 -9.55 11.22
N ASN A 71 -15.86 -9.56 10.42
CA ASN A 71 -16.41 -8.37 9.77
C ASN A 71 -17.64 -7.92 10.53
N LEU A 72 -17.59 -6.74 11.14
CA LEU A 72 -18.65 -6.11 11.89
C LEU A 72 -19.13 -4.89 11.10
N VAL A 73 -20.36 -4.93 10.64
CA VAL A 73 -20.96 -3.86 9.83
C VAL A 73 -22.00 -3.13 10.68
N ARG A 74 -21.91 -1.81 10.70
CA ARG A 74 -22.90 -0.93 11.34
C ARG A 74 -23.76 -0.27 10.26
N GLY A 75 -25.07 -0.29 10.46
CA GLY A 75 -26.07 0.30 9.57
C GLY A 75 -27.14 -0.70 9.16
N GLU A 76 -28.24 -0.19 8.66
CA GLU A 76 -29.32 -1.00 8.12
C GLU A 76 -28.86 -1.74 6.86
N ARG A 77 -29.27 -3.00 6.74
CA ARG A 77 -29.09 -3.77 5.52
C ARG A 77 -30.42 -3.78 4.77
N ASP A 78 -30.48 -2.96 3.75
CA ASP A 78 -31.55 -3.03 2.77
C ASP A 78 -31.24 -4.15 1.78
N HIS A 79 -31.86 -5.32 1.97
CA HIS A 79 -31.61 -6.51 1.15
C HIS A 79 -32.14 -6.35 -0.28
N GLU A 80 -33.13 -5.48 -0.52
CA GLU A 80 -33.69 -5.23 -1.84
C GLU A 80 -32.75 -4.36 -2.71
N ASN A 81 -31.99 -3.47 -2.06
CA ASN A 81 -31.05 -2.55 -2.72
C ASN A 81 -29.58 -2.80 -2.33
N TYR A 82 -29.23 -4.05 -2.04
CA TYR A 82 -27.92 -4.43 -1.49
C TYR A 82 -26.74 -3.85 -2.28
N GLY A 83 -26.75 -3.90 -3.61
CA GLY A 83 -25.67 -3.39 -4.47
C GLY A 83 -25.57 -1.88 -4.53
N ILE A 84 -26.63 -1.14 -4.16
CA ILE A 84 -26.68 0.32 -4.23
C ILE A 84 -26.34 0.94 -2.87
N THR A 85 -26.87 0.36 -1.78
CA THR A 85 -26.78 0.94 -0.45
C THR A 85 -25.60 0.43 0.38
N HIS A 86 -25.11 -0.79 0.09
CA HIS A 86 -24.14 -1.46 0.96
C HIS A 86 -22.75 -1.55 0.38
N THR A 87 -22.63 -1.87 -0.90
CA THR A 87 -21.32 -2.16 -1.52
C THR A 87 -21.34 -1.78 -2.99
N ILE A 88 -20.51 -0.84 -3.35
CA ILE A 88 -20.30 -0.45 -4.75
C ILE A 88 -18.91 -0.91 -5.19
N ASN A 89 -18.88 -1.70 -6.25
CA ASN A 89 -17.63 -2.22 -6.79
C ASN A 89 -16.74 -1.07 -7.29
N HIS A 90 -15.49 -1.06 -6.86
CA HIS A 90 -14.49 -0.06 -7.25
C HIS A 90 -13.11 -0.72 -7.27
N VAL A 91 -12.78 -1.33 -8.41
CA VAL A 91 -11.51 -2.02 -8.58
C VAL A 91 -10.40 -1.01 -8.80
N PHE A 92 -9.52 -0.83 -7.81
CA PHE A 92 -8.39 0.10 -7.87
C PHE A 92 -7.05 -0.55 -7.50
N VAL A 93 -7.07 -1.85 -7.15
CA VAL A 93 -5.88 -2.69 -6.96
C VAL A 93 -6.06 -3.96 -7.79
N ASP A 94 -5.18 -4.17 -8.75
CA ASP A 94 -5.17 -5.35 -9.60
C ASP A 94 -4.13 -6.41 -9.13
N GLU A 95 -4.04 -7.50 -9.85
CA GLU A 95 -3.09 -8.59 -9.54
C GLU A 95 -1.64 -8.15 -9.67
N LYS A 96 -1.33 -7.26 -10.62
CA LYS A 96 0.04 -6.75 -10.81
C LYS A 96 0.47 -5.90 -9.61
N GLU A 97 -0.42 -5.03 -9.13
CA GLU A 97 -0.16 -4.21 -7.94
C GLU A 97 -0.04 -5.08 -6.69
N ARG A 98 -0.90 -6.13 -6.54
CA ARG A 98 -0.75 -7.12 -5.48
C ARG A 98 0.62 -7.78 -5.49
N ASP A 99 1.07 -8.29 -6.64
CA ASP A 99 2.34 -9.00 -6.77
C ASP A 99 3.52 -8.07 -6.46
N LEU A 100 3.45 -6.83 -6.94
CA LEU A 100 4.42 -5.80 -6.63
C LEU A 100 4.52 -5.52 -5.13
N LEU A 101 3.38 -5.39 -4.43
CA LEU A 101 3.34 -5.19 -2.99
C LEU A 101 3.87 -6.40 -2.23
N MET A 102 3.48 -7.61 -2.64
CA MET A 102 3.93 -8.87 -2.03
C MET A 102 5.44 -9.08 -2.15
N GLU A 103 6.06 -8.65 -3.26
CA GLU A 103 7.50 -8.74 -3.50
C GLU A 103 8.27 -7.66 -2.72
N SER A 104 7.78 -6.44 -2.76
CA SER A 104 8.57 -5.26 -2.37
C SER A 104 8.34 -4.77 -0.95
N TYR A 105 7.16 -5.00 -0.35
CA TYR A 105 6.82 -4.45 0.97
C TYR A 105 7.63 -5.11 2.10
N LYS A 106 8.13 -4.29 3.04
CA LYS A 106 8.97 -4.74 4.16
C LYS A 106 8.20 -4.57 5.46
N PHE A 107 7.93 -5.69 6.11
CA PHE A 107 7.16 -5.76 7.37
C PHE A 107 8.06 -5.69 8.60
N ASP A 108 9.36 -5.93 8.42
CA ASP A 108 10.34 -5.98 9.49
C ASP A 108 11.40 -4.89 9.31
N CYS A 109 11.96 -4.45 10.41
CA CYS A 109 13.10 -3.54 10.38
C CYS A 109 14.31 -4.24 9.73
N ARG A 110 14.87 -3.63 8.69
CA ARG A 110 16.01 -4.19 7.95
C ARG A 110 17.33 -4.16 8.75
N SER A 111 17.35 -3.41 9.85
CA SER A 111 18.52 -3.32 10.74
C SER A 111 18.46 -4.36 11.87
N CYS A 112 17.35 -4.47 12.61
CA CYS A 112 17.27 -5.33 13.80
C CYS A 112 16.25 -6.48 13.67
N GLY A 113 15.50 -6.58 12.58
CA GLY A 113 14.49 -7.61 12.37
C GLY A 113 13.18 -7.42 13.16
N ASN A 114 13.05 -6.37 13.97
CA ASN A 114 11.85 -6.15 14.76
C ASN A 114 10.66 -5.69 13.91
N THR A 115 9.45 -6.15 14.25
CA THR A 115 8.20 -5.83 13.55
C THR A 115 7.49 -4.57 14.06
N ASN A 116 7.99 -3.96 15.15
CA ASN A 116 7.40 -2.76 15.75
C ASN A 116 7.78 -1.49 14.95
N LEU A 117 7.29 -1.43 13.73
CA LEU A 117 7.49 -0.30 12.82
C LEU A 117 6.31 0.67 12.90
N LYS A 118 6.62 1.95 13.11
CA LYS A 118 5.65 3.05 13.09
C LYS A 118 5.84 3.87 11.81
N ARG A 119 4.77 4.02 11.02
CA ARG A 119 4.79 4.93 9.87
C ARG A 119 4.88 6.37 10.33
N VAL A 120 5.88 7.09 9.83
CA VAL A 120 6.14 8.51 10.14
C VAL A 120 5.48 9.41 9.11
N VAL A 121 5.64 9.09 7.82
CA VAL A 121 5.08 9.86 6.72
C VAL A 121 4.70 8.93 5.57
N SER A 122 3.64 9.29 4.84
CA SER A 122 3.26 8.68 3.57
C SER A 122 3.04 9.78 2.54
N LEU A 123 3.69 9.63 1.39
CA LEU A 123 3.50 10.49 0.22
C LEU A 123 2.63 9.80 -0.84
N GLY A 124 1.92 8.75 -0.45
CA GLY A 124 1.09 7.96 -1.36
C GLY A 124 1.91 7.11 -2.31
N TYR A 125 1.33 6.78 -3.45
CA TYR A 125 1.96 6.00 -4.50
C TYR A 125 2.73 6.90 -5.46
N GLN A 126 4.00 6.61 -5.67
CA GLN A 126 4.91 7.39 -6.51
C GLN A 126 5.58 6.50 -7.56
N PRO A 127 5.88 7.02 -8.76
CA PRO A 127 6.73 6.33 -9.71
C PRO A 127 8.19 6.31 -9.20
N LEU A 128 8.98 5.38 -9.72
CA LEU A 128 10.42 5.41 -9.48
C LEU A 128 11.02 6.67 -10.11
N ALA A 129 11.86 7.36 -9.35
CA ALA A 129 12.67 8.47 -9.89
C ALA A 129 13.49 7.95 -11.08
N ASN A 130 13.73 8.74 -12.09
CA ASN A 130 14.42 8.36 -13.31
C ASN A 130 13.72 7.31 -14.22
N ASN A 131 12.53 6.83 -13.88
CA ASN A 131 11.70 6.03 -14.78
C ASN A 131 10.94 6.96 -15.72
N LEU A 132 11.65 7.59 -16.65
CA LEU A 132 11.08 8.57 -17.57
C LEU A 132 10.18 7.88 -18.60
N LEU A 133 8.95 8.36 -18.73
CA LEU A 133 8.02 7.87 -19.73
C LEU A 133 8.44 8.33 -21.13
N ARG A 134 8.41 7.41 -22.09
CA ARG A 134 8.71 7.71 -23.50
C ARG A 134 7.52 8.27 -24.27
N LYS A 135 6.31 7.99 -23.78
CA LYS A 135 5.02 8.41 -24.39
C LYS A 135 4.10 8.99 -23.33
N LYS A 136 3.32 10.00 -23.70
CA LYS A 136 2.38 10.71 -22.80
C LYS A 136 1.38 9.79 -22.07
N ASN A 137 0.96 8.69 -22.69
CA ASN A 137 -0.04 7.75 -22.16
C ASN A 137 0.58 6.44 -21.67
N GLU A 138 1.89 6.37 -21.52
CA GLU A 138 2.56 5.19 -20.98
C GLU A 138 2.25 5.05 -19.48
N LYS A 139 1.90 3.83 -19.07
CA LYS A 139 1.67 3.51 -17.65
C LYS A 139 2.99 3.10 -17.00
N CYS A 140 3.28 3.66 -15.86
CA CYS A 140 4.40 3.23 -15.02
C CYS A 140 3.92 2.49 -13.78
N GLU A 141 4.79 1.65 -13.22
CA GLU A 141 4.57 1.05 -11.90
C GLU A 141 4.66 2.12 -10.82
N LEU A 142 3.71 2.09 -9.89
CA LEU A 142 3.67 2.99 -8.75
C LEU A 142 3.95 2.19 -7.47
N TYR A 143 4.73 2.76 -6.57
CA TYR A 143 5.11 2.16 -5.30
C TYR A 143 4.70 3.06 -4.13
N PRO A 144 4.28 2.51 -2.98
CA PRO A 144 4.09 3.32 -1.77
C PRO A 144 5.40 4.01 -1.39
N LEU A 145 5.37 5.33 -1.27
CA LEU A 145 6.50 6.11 -0.77
C LEU A 145 6.22 6.50 0.68
N GLU A 146 6.65 5.66 1.59
CA GLU A 146 6.37 5.77 3.02
C GLU A 146 7.66 5.58 3.81
N LEU A 147 7.81 6.35 4.88
CA LEU A 147 8.91 6.22 5.84
C LEU A 147 8.40 5.58 7.12
N ASN A 148 9.02 4.49 7.52
CA ASN A 148 8.78 3.79 8.76
C ASN A 148 9.95 3.97 9.74
N TYR A 149 9.62 4.18 11.01
CA TYR A 149 10.55 4.27 12.12
C TYR A 149 10.45 2.99 12.97
N CYS A 150 11.58 2.41 13.31
CA CYS A 150 11.65 1.28 14.22
C CYS A 150 11.71 1.75 15.66
N ASN A 151 10.73 1.35 16.49
CA ASN A 151 10.68 1.74 17.88
C ASN A 151 11.78 1.06 18.76
N GLU A 152 12.45 0.01 18.24
CA GLU A 152 13.49 -0.71 18.96
C GLU A 152 14.90 -0.16 18.72
N CYS A 153 15.30 -0.08 17.45
CA CYS A 153 16.67 0.34 17.10
C CYS A 153 16.75 1.73 16.51
N HIS A 154 15.63 2.45 16.44
CA HIS A 154 15.52 3.83 15.94
C HIS A 154 15.89 4.02 14.46
N ASN A 155 16.02 2.91 13.70
CA ASN A 155 16.27 2.98 12.27
C ASN A 155 15.05 3.53 11.52
N CYS A 156 15.30 4.41 10.56
CA CYS A 156 14.31 4.87 9.60
C CYS A 156 14.49 4.13 8.26
N GLN A 157 13.40 3.61 7.71
CA GLN A 157 13.43 2.87 6.44
C GLN A 157 12.18 3.12 5.60
N LEU A 158 12.33 2.99 4.28
CA LEU A 158 11.16 2.96 3.40
C LEU A 158 10.36 1.67 3.63
N SER A 159 9.03 1.76 3.51
CA SER A 159 8.13 0.60 3.60
C SER A 159 8.33 -0.39 2.45
N VAL A 160 8.88 0.08 1.33
CA VAL A 160 9.10 -0.70 0.11
C VAL A 160 10.59 -0.75 -0.22
N ALA A 161 11.09 -1.93 -0.58
CA ALA A 161 12.41 -2.12 -1.18
C ALA A 161 12.22 -2.66 -2.61
N VAL A 162 12.36 -1.78 -3.58
CA VAL A 162 12.22 -2.13 -5.00
C VAL A 162 13.42 -2.97 -5.45
N ASN A 163 13.16 -3.95 -6.31
CA ASN A 163 14.21 -4.77 -6.90
C ASN A 163 15.26 -3.89 -7.60
N PRO A 164 16.56 -3.98 -7.23
CA PRO A 164 17.61 -3.16 -7.79
C PRO A 164 17.70 -3.21 -9.32
N LYS A 165 17.37 -4.34 -9.94
CA LYS A 165 17.33 -4.47 -11.40
C LYS A 165 16.31 -3.53 -12.03
N LYS A 166 15.15 -3.31 -11.40
CA LYS A 166 14.15 -2.34 -11.88
C LYS A 166 14.64 -0.90 -11.77
N MET A 167 15.46 -0.60 -10.75
CA MET A 167 15.95 0.76 -10.50
C MET A 167 17.18 1.11 -11.32
N PHE A 168 18.11 0.17 -11.53
CA PHE A 168 19.46 0.48 -11.97
C PHE A 168 19.87 -0.14 -13.30
N LEU A 169 19.12 -1.12 -13.85
CA LEU A 169 19.51 -1.78 -15.10
C LEU A 169 19.55 -0.80 -16.29
N ASN A 170 18.65 0.20 -16.31
CA ASN A 170 18.54 1.23 -17.34
C ASN A 170 18.68 2.63 -16.72
N TYR A 171 19.59 2.78 -15.78
CA TYR A 171 19.78 4.04 -15.08
C TYR A 171 20.46 5.05 -15.99
N LEU A 172 19.78 6.18 -16.25
CA LEU A 172 20.22 7.19 -17.19
C LEU A 172 21.31 8.14 -16.65
N TYR A 173 21.47 8.15 -15.33
CA TYR A 173 22.42 9.05 -14.68
C TYR A 173 23.72 8.33 -14.31
N THR A 174 24.84 8.87 -14.76
CA THR A 174 26.19 8.46 -14.36
C THR A 174 26.85 9.61 -13.60
N SER A 175 27.27 9.37 -12.36
CA SER A 175 27.93 10.39 -11.53
C SER A 175 29.20 10.95 -12.14
N SER A 176 29.88 10.17 -12.98
CA SER A 176 31.10 10.61 -13.74
C SER A 176 30.84 11.71 -14.77
N THR A 177 29.58 11.98 -15.11
CA THR A 177 29.25 13.10 -16.05
C THR A 177 29.20 14.46 -15.36
N SER A 178 29.16 14.50 -14.03
CA SER A 178 29.16 15.73 -13.26
C SER A 178 30.57 16.11 -12.81
N LYS A 179 31.09 17.21 -13.34
CA LYS A 179 32.41 17.73 -12.96
C LYS A 179 32.50 17.98 -11.43
N VAL A 180 31.43 18.50 -10.82
CA VAL A 180 31.38 18.74 -9.39
C VAL A 180 31.53 17.44 -8.58
N PHE A 181 30.92 16.33 -9.02
CA PHE A 181 31.09 15.02 -8.37
C PHE A 181 32.50 14.48 -8.59
N THR A 182 33.04 14.61 -9.81
CA THR A 182 34.40 14.15 -10.09
C THR A 182 35.42 14.91 -9.24
N ASP A 183 35.31 16.23 -9.16
CA ASP A 183 36.20 17.07 -8.36
C ASP A 183 36.06 16.83 -6.85
N HIS A 184 34.93 16.29 -6.37
CA HIS A 184 34.71 15.96 -4.96
C HIS A 184 35.35 14.63 -4.53
N PHE A 185 35.53 13.68 -5.45
CA PHE A 185 36.06 12.35 -5.17
C PHE A 185 37.53 12.15 -5.59
N VAL A 186 38.18 13.15 -6.12
CA VAL A 186 39.62 13.20 -6.41
C VAL A 186 40.31 14.06 -5.35
#